data_aafae16132adfb6abb09949e9a8e4d3f
#
_entry.id   aafae16132adfb6abb09949e9a8e4d3f
#
_cell.length_a   1.000
_cell.length_b   1.000
_cell.length_c   1.000
_cell.angle_alpha   90.00
_cell.angle_beta   90.00
_cell.angle_gamma   90.00
#
_symmetry.space_group_name_H-M   'P 1'
#
loop_
_entity.id
_entity.type
_entity.pdbx_description
1 polymer ?
#
loop_
_entity_poly.entity_id
_entity_poly.type
_entity_poly.pdbx_seq_one_letter_code
_entity_poly.pdbx_strand_id
1 'polypeptide(L)'
;MTKKELVKFLVANFKDEFGYVDLSGLNFKDEEIEAVDIRGMKVNGDLYQSEQKVKGDLWQQEQEVNGYLYQYKQQVEGSLHQEEQTVKICLYQEKQNVLGNLLQEQQTVRGSLHQYKQQVEGNLYQEDQRVEGDLHQDCQEVNGNLYQGRHKVKGDLCN
;
A
#
# COMPACT_ATOMS: atom_id res chain seq x y z
N MET A 1 9.47 0.89 -21.31
CA MET A 1 9.71 -0.27 -20.40
C MET A 1 8.37 -0.93 -20.14
N THR A 2 8.26 -2.24 -20.31
CA THR A 2 7.03 -2.97 -20.02
C THR A 2 6.87 -3.15 -18.51
N LYS A 3 5.62 -3.34 -18.02
CA LYS A 3 5.30 -3.70 -16.65
C LYS A 3 6.22 -4.80 -16.08
N LYS A 4 6.42 -5.86 -16.85
CA LYS A 4 7.24 -7.01 -16.44
C LYS A 4 8.73 -6.65 -16.33
N GLU A 5 9.21 -5.77 -17.19
CA GLU A 5 10.59 -5.26 -17.13
C GLU A 5 10.80 -4.33 -15.96
N LEU A 6 9.83 -3.44 -15.66
CA LEU A 6 9.88 -2.57 -14.49
C LEU A 6 9.93 -3.40 -13.19
N VAL A 7 9.04 -4.38 -13.02
CA VAL A 7 9.03 -5.23 -11.83
C VAL A 7 10.34 -6.01 -11.71
N LYS A 8 10.86 -6.58 -12.82
CA LYS A 8 12.14 -7.27 -12.81
C LYS A 8 13.29 -6.34 -12.44
N PHE A 9 13.30 -5.14 -13.00
CA PHE A 9 14.32 -4.12 -12.70
C PHE A 9 14.27 -3.72 -11.21
N LEU A 10 13.09 -3.43 -10.69
CA LEU A 10 12.90 -3.04 -9.28
C LEU A 10 13.35 -4.17 -8.34
N VAL A 11 12.89 -5.40 -8.55
CA VAL A 11 13.28 -6.54 -7.72
C VAL A 11 14.79 -6.83 -7.80
N ALA A 12 15.38 -6.77 -9.01
CA ALA A 12 16.80 -7.05 -9.19
C ALA A 12 17.72 -5.99 -8.56
N ASN A 13 17.29 -4.72 -8.55
CA ASN A 13 18.13 -3.60 -8.07
C ASN A 13 17.91 -3.24 -6.60
N PHE A 14 16.77 -3.64 -6.01
CA PHE A 14 16.40 -3.27 -4.63
C PHE A 14 16.20 -4.47 -3.69
N LYS A 15 16.52 -5.67 -4.16
CA LYS A 15 16.50 -6.87 -3.32
C LYS A 15 17.87 -7.05 -2.67
N ASP A 16 17.90 -7.13 -1.35
CA ASP A 16 19.11 -7.44 -0.61
C ASP A 16 19.34 -8.95 -0.43
N GLU A 17 20.45 -9.31 0.14
CA GLU A 17 20.82 -10.71 0.42
C GLU A 17 19.93 -11.39 1.47
N PHE A 18 19.21 -10.64 2.29
CA PHE A 18 18.25 -11.14 3.29
C PHE A 18 16.85 -11.38 2.72
N GLY A 19 16.65 -11.10 1.44
CA GLY A 19 15.37 -11.30 0.76
C GLY A 19 14.32 -10.23 1.05
N TYR A 20 14.72 -9.08 1.63
CA TYR A 20 13.83 -7.93 1.67
C TYR A 20 13.94 -7.10 0.39
N VAL A 21 12.94 -6.27 0.12
CA VAL A 21 12.91 -5.39 -1.05
C VAL A 21 12.63 -3.96 -0.59
N ASP A 22 13.48 -3.03 -1.02
CA ASP A 22 13.31 -1.61 -0.74
C ASP A 22 13.04 -0.84 -2.05
N LEU A 23 11.85 -0.30 -2.18
CA LEU A 23 11.39 0.55 -3.28
C LEU A 23 11.10 1.98 -2.78
N SER A 24 11.64 2.36 -1.62
CA SER A 24 11.38 3.67 -1.03
C SER A 24 12.06 4.80 -1.81
N GLY A 25 11.43 5.96 -1.80
CA GLY A 25 11.94 7.18 -2.42
C GLY A 25 11.90 7.20 -3.95
N LEU A 26 11.33 6.19 -4.62
CA LEU A 26 11.22 6.19 -6.08
C LEU A 26 10.31 7.33 -6.56
N ASN A 27 10.81 8.12 -7.50
CA ASN A 27 10.10 9.24 -8.10
C ASN A 27 9.79 8.97 -9.57
N PHE A 28 8.53 8.73 -9.86
CA PHE A 28 8.02 8.49 -11.22
C PHE A 28 7.27 9.71 -11.79
N LYS A 29 7.33 10.89 -11.13
CA LYS A 29 6.62 12.08 -11.59
C LYS A 29 7.19 12.68 -12.87
N ASP A 30 8.50 12.54 -13.08
CA ASP A 30 9.21 13.11 -14.20
C ASP A 30 9.35 12.16 -15.40
N GLU A 31 8.83 10.95 -15.28
CA GLU A 31 8.83 9.96 -16.35
C GLU A 31 7.48 9.96 -17.08
N GLU A 32 7.49 9.67 -18.39
CA GLU A 32 6.27 9.49 -19.21
C GLU A 32 5.56 8.16 -18.88
N ILE A 33 5.46 7.82 -17.59
CA ILE A 33 4.80 6.62 -17.10
C ILE A 33 3.41 7.03 -16.60
N GLU A 34 2.37 6.62 -17.32
CA GLU A 34 0.97 6.89 -16.97
C GLU A 34 0.52 6.13 -15.71
N ALA A 35 1.15 5.01 -15.41
CA ALA A 35 0.87 4.21 -14.21
C ALA A 35 2.07 3.38 -13.79
N VAL A 36 2.26 3.18 -12.48
CA VAL A 36 3.25 2.25 -11.93
C VAL A 36 2.53 0.99 -11.46
N ASP A 37 2.93 -0.16 -11.99
CA ASP A 37 2.30 -1.43 -11.71
C ASP A 37 3.28 -2.44 -11.13
N ILE A 38 3.13 -2.69 -9.83
CA ILE A 38 3.91 -3.66 -9.04
C ILE A 38 3.01 -4.70 -8.37
N ARG A 39 1.88 -5.01 -9.00
CA ARG A 39 0.92 -6.01 -8.51
C ARG A 39 1.52 -7.41 -8.44
N GLY A 40 1.03 -8.20 -7.50
CA GLY A 40 1.36 -9.62 -7.36
C GLY A 40 2.81 -9.88 -6.93
N MET A 41 3.51 -8.88 -6.37
CA MET A 41 4.86 -9.10 -5.83
C MET A 41 4.82 -10.04 -4.63
N LYS A 42 5.74 -11.03 -4.65
CA LYS A 42 5.95 -11.95 -3.52
C LYS A 42 7.30 -11.70 -2.88
N VAL A 43 7.33 -11.33 -1.63
CA VAL A 43 8.53 -10.97 -0.88
C VAL A 43 8.67 -11.85 0.36
N ASN A 44 9.80 -12.55 0.50
CA ASN A 44 10.04 -13.46 1.63
C ASN A 44 10.43 -12.74 2.93
N GLY A 45 10.88 -11.49 2.85
CA GLY A 45 11.19 -10.62 3.99
C GLY A 45 10.27 -9.42 4.03
N ASP A 46 10.82 -8.27 4.38
CA ASP A 46 10.12 -7.00 4.46
C ASP A 46 10.06 -6.32 3.08
N LEU A 47 8.98 -5.57 2.84
CA LEU A 47 8.83 -4.75 1.65
C LEU A 47 8.66 -3.28 2.05
N TYR A 48 9.58 -2.44 1.56
CA TYR A 48 9.57 -1.01 1.77
C TYR A 48 9.11 -0.29 0.49
N GLN A 49 8.04 0.45 0.57
CA GLN A 49 7.44 1.23 -0.53
C GLN A 49 7.12 2.67 -0.09
N SER A 50 7.98 3.23 0.77
CA SER A 50 7.76 4.54 1.35
C SER A 50 8.25 5.67 0.45
N GLU A 51 7.68 6.87 0.64
CA GLU A 51 8.08 8.10 -0.04
C GLU A 51 8.03 8.06 -1.58
N GLN A 52 7.27 7.14 -2.15
CA GLN A 52 7.08 7.04 -3.59
C GLN A 52 6.24 8.22 -4.12
N LYS A 53 6.60 8.71 -5.31
CA LYS A 53 5.89 9.80 -6.00
C LYS A 53 5.50 9.33 -7.39
N VAL A 54 4.21 9.26 -7.65
CA VAL A 54 3.65 8.76 -8.91
C VAL A 54 2.67 9.78 -9.48
N LYS A 55 2.80 10.12 -10.77
CA LYS A 55 1.91 11.05 -11.45
C LYS A 55 0.58 10.43 -11.85
N GLY A 56 0.59 9.19 -12.31
CA GLY A 56 -0.62 8.44 -12.67
C GLY A 56 -1.07 7.52 -11.53
N ASP A 57 -1.64 6.39 -11.87
CA ASP A 57 -2.08 5.39 -10.91
C ASP A 57 -0.91 4.55 -10.37
N LEU A 58 -0.98 4.16 -9.09
CA LEU A 58 -0.07 3.23 -8.47
C LEU A 58 -0.81 1.94 -8.10
N TRP A 59 -0.40 0.83 -8.71
CA TRP A 59 -1.02 -0.48 -8.55
C TRP A 59 -0.14 -1.37 -7.68
N GLN A 60 -0.56 -1.65 -6.45
CA GLN A 60 0.14 -2.47 -5.44
C GLN A 60 -0.73 -3.63 -4.92
N GLN A 61 -1.69 -4.07 -5.71
CA GLN A 61 -2.64 -5.11 -5.35
C GLN A 61 -1.99 -6.49 -5.32
N GLU A 62 -2.63 -7.44 -4.63
CA GLU A 62 -2.25 -8.86 -4.63
C GLU A 62 -0.81 -9.13 -4.16
N GLN A 63 -0.22 -8.20 -3.40
CA GLN A 63 1.13 -8.40 -2.88
C GLN A 63 1.12 -9.39 -1.70
N GLU A 64 2.05 -10.34 -1.72
CA GLU A 64 2.28 -11.29 -0.63
C GLU A 64 3.61 -10.98 0.06
N VAL A 65 3.58 -10.52 1.31
CA VAL A 65 4.76 -10.14 2.08
C VAL A 65 4.85 -10.99 3.35
N ASN A 66 5.93 -11.76 3.48
CA ASN A 66 6.15 -12.62 4.64
C ASN A 66 6.64 -11.86 5.87
N GLY A 67 7.20 -10.66 5.70
CA GLY A 67 7.64 -9.73 6.74
C GLY A 67 6.65 -8.59 6.97
N TYR A 68 7.21 -7.42 7.22
CA TYR A 68 6.50 -6.15 7.31
C TYR A 68 6.30 -5.53 5.92
N LEU A 69 5.19 -4.81 5.72
CA LEU A 69 4.97 -3.96 4.55
C LEU A 69 4.86 -2.50 5.00
N TYR A 70 5.77 -1.66 4.50
CA TYR A 70 5.83 -0.24 4.82
C TYR A 70 5.46 0.62 3.61
N GLN A 71 4.38 1.39 3.72
CA GLN A 71 3.82 2.25 2.68
C GLN A 71 3.60 3.67 3.22
N TYR A 72 4.69 4.32 3.67
CA TYR A 72 4.63 5.65 4.26
C TYR A 72 4.77 6.77 3.22
N LYS A 73 4.08 7.89 3.43
CA LYS A 73 4.26 9.15 2.68
C LYS A 73 4.21 8.99 1.16
N GLN A 74 3.42 8.06 0.66
CA GLN A 74 3.22 7.94 -0.78
C GLN A 74 2.43 9.14 -1.30
N GLN A 75 2.84 9.68 -2.46
CA GLN A 75 2.19 10.79 -3.16
C GLN A 75 1.76 10.30 -4.54
N VAL A 76 0.46 10.16 -4.76
CA VAL A 76 -0.11 9.63 -6.00
C VAL A 76 -1.11 10.64 -6.56
N GLU A 77 -0.87 11.14 -7.78
CA GLU A 77 -1.77 12.09 -8.44
C GLU A 77 -2.99 11.38 -9.06
N GLY A 78 -2.85 10.10 -9.44
CA GLY A 78 -3.95 9.23 -9.83
C GLY A 78 -4.55 8.49 -8.63
N SER A 79 -5.05 7.28 -8.87
CA SER A 79 -5.57 6.39 -7.84
C SER A 79 -4.49 5.46 -7.28
N LEU A 80 -4.59 5.16 -5.98
CA LEU A 80 -3.71 4.19 -5.30
C LEU A 80 -4.49 2.92 -5.01
N HIS A 81 -4.03 1.81 -5.57
CA HIS A 81 -4.66 0.50 -5.50
C HIS A 81 -3.83 -0.43 -4.60
N GLN A 82 -4.34 -0.79 -3.42
CA GLN A 82 -3.68 -1.60 -2.40
C GLN A 82 -4.59 -2.76 -1.92
N GLU A 83 -5.51 -3.21 -2.76
CA GLU A 83 -6.45 -4.27 -2.43
C GLU A 83 -5.77 -5.65 -2.39
N GLU A 84 -6.39 -6.60 -1.71
CA GLU A 84 -6.01 -8.01 -1.68
C GLU A 84 -4.57 -8.28 -1.21
N GLN A 85 -3.97 -7.34 -0.49
CA GLN A 85 -2.62 -7.56 0.06
C GLN A 85 -2.64 -8.56 1.21
N THR A 86 -1.67 -9.48 1.23
CA THR A 86 -1.47 -10.44 2.32
C THR A 86 -0.14 -10.18 3.00
N VAL A 87 -0.17 -9.79 4.27
CA VAL A 87 1.01 -9.45 5.06
C VAL A 87 1.07 -10.31 6.33
N LYS A 88 2.20 -11.00 6.56
CA LYS A 88 2.29 -11.92 7.69
C LYS A 88 2.68 -11.27 9.02
N ILE A 89 3.33 -10.12 9.00
CA ILE A 89 3.65 -9.41 10.24
C ILE A 89 2.75 -8.18 10.33
N CYS A 90 3.20 -6.97 10.08
CA CYS A 90 2.35 -5.78 10.16
C CYS A 90 2.34 -5.00 8.85
N LEU A 91 1.22 -4.34 8.57
CA LEU A 91 1.05 -3.45 7.44
C LEU A 91 0.93 -2.00 7.94
N TYR A 92 1.78 -1.13 7.41
CA TYR A 92 1.80 0.29 7.72
C TYR A 92 1.47 1.12 6.48
N GLN A 93 0.34 1.82 6.51
CA GLN A 93 -0.19 2.68 5.44
C GLN A 93 -0.44 4.08 5.99
N GLU A 94 0.64 4.85 6.15
CA GLU A 94 0.55 6.13 6.85
C GLU A 94 0.95 7.32 5.98
N LYS A 95 0.32 8.48 6.23
CA LYS A 95 0.62 9.74 5.55
C LYS A 95 0.57 9.65 4.02
N GLN A 96 -0.35 8.85 3.51
CA GLN A 96 -0.58 8.75 2.08
C GLN A 96 -1.36 9.98 1.59
N ASN A 97 -0.93 10.56 0.47
CA ASN A 97 -1.62 11.67 -0.20
C ASN A 97 -2.01 11.23 -1.60
N VAL A 98 -3.30 11.10 -1.85
CA VAL A 98 -3.86 10.55 -3.08
C VAL A 98 -4.88 11.52 -3.65
N LEU A 99 -4.65 12.02 -4.88
CA LEU A 99 -5.60 12.93 -5.54
C LEU A 99 -6.79 12.18 -6.18
N GLY A 100 -6.59 10.93 -6.61
CA GLY A 100 -7.65 10.04 -7.06
C GLY A 100 -8.30 9.28 -5.90
N ASN A 101 -8.72 8.03 -6.17
CA ASN A 101 -9.27 7.15 -5.15
C ASN A 101 -8.16 6.36 -4.42
N LEU A 102 -8.38 6.05 -3.14
CA LEU A 102 -7.57 5.12 -2.38
C LEU A 102 -8.38 3.85 -2.10
N LEU A 103 -7.89 2.71 -2.60
CA LEU A 103 -8.54 1.41 -2.46
C LEU A 103 -7.68 0.48 -1.60
N GLN A 104 -8.21 0.06 -0.45
CA GLN A 104 -7.53 -0.76 0.58
C GLN A 104 -8.43 -1.92 1.04
N GLU A 105 -9.20 -2.47 0.12
CA GLU A 105 -10.17 -3.52 0.43
C GLU A 105 -9.51 -4.90 0.52
N GLN A 106 -10.19 -5.84 1.22
CA GLN A 106 -9.84 -7.26 1.26
C GLN A 106 -8.41 -7.57 1.72
N GLN A 107 -7.81 -6.66 2.48
CA GLN A 107 -6.46 -6.88 3.02
C GLN A 107 -6.48 -7.94 4.12
N THR A 108 -5.47 -8.82 4.14
CA THR A 108 -5.28 -9.84 5.17
C THR A 108 -3.96 -9.60 5.88
N VAL A 109 -3.99 -9.25 7.16
CA VAL A 109 -2.81 -8.94 7.99
C VAL A 109 -2.82 -9.82 9.22
N ARG A 110 -1.76 -10.63 9.45
CA ARG A 110 -1.67 -11.47 10.65
C ARG A 110 -1.25 -10.70 11.90
N GLY A 111 -0.45 -9.67 11.77
CA GLY A 111 -0.15 -8.72 12.84
C GLY A 111 -1.13 -7.56 12.84
N SER A 112 -0.65 -6.36 13.18
CA SER A 112 -1.48 -5.17 13.23
C SER A 112 -1.49 -4.41 11.90
N LEU A 113 -2.63 -3.76 11.60
CA LEU A 113 -2.81 -2.88 10.46
C LEU A 113 -2.88 -1.43 10.96
N HIS A 114 -2.01 -0.59 10.43
CA HIS A 114 -1.92 0.83 10.77
C HIS A 114 -2.23 1.70 9.56
N GLN A 115 -3.30 2.51 9.65
CA GLN A 115 -3.80 3.38 8.58
C GLN A 115 -4.01 4.81 9.12
N TYR A 116 -2.92 5.59 9.18
CA TYR A 116 -2.94 6.91 9.78
C TYR A 116 -2.72 8.05 8.79
N LYS A 117 -3.38 9.19 9.03
CA LYS A 117 -3.13 10.47 8.34
C LYS A 117 -3.17 10.32 6.82
N GLN A 118 -4.17 9.63 6.32
CA GLN A 118 -4.41 9.51 4.89
C GLN A 118 -5.19 10.74 4.41
N GLN A 119 -4.73 11.35 3.33
CA GLN A 119 -5.39 12.46 2.66
C GLN A 119 -5.82 12.00 1.27
N VAL A 120 -7.12 12.00 1.01
CA VAL A 120 -7.71 11.47 -0.22
C VAL A 120 -8.68 12.49 -0.79
N GLU A 121 -8.40 13.01 -1.98
CA GLU A 121 -9.32 13.93 -2.68
C GLU A 121 -10.51 13.21 -3.29
N GLY A 122 -10.33 11.96 -3.76
CA GLY A 122 -11.39 11.09 -4.25
C GLY A 122 -12.07 10.31 -3.13
N ASN A 123 -12.47 9.08 -3.43
CA ASN A 123 -13.10 8.19 -2.46
C ASN A 123 -12.07 7.30 -1.76
N LEU A 124 -12.34 6.97 -0.49
CA LEU A 124 -11.57 5.99 0.27
C LEU A 124 -12.41 4.72 0.48
N TYR A 125 -11.88 3.57 0.07
CA TYR A 125 -12.49 2.25 0.21
C TYR A 125 -11.64 1.38 1.14
N GLN A 126 -12.22 0.95 2.28
CA GLN A 126 -11.55 0.15 3.33
C GLN A 126 -12.48 -0.94 3.85
N GLU A 127 -13.00 -1.77 2.96
CA GLU A 127 -13.94 -2.83 3.33
C GLU A 127 -13.27 -4.21 3.43
N ASP A 128 -13.92 -5.13 4.13
CA ASP A 128 -13.57 -6.56 4.22
C ASP A 128 -12.13 -6.87 4.69
N GLN A 129 -11.53 -5.98 5.48
CA GLN A 129 -10.20 -6.18 6.03
C GLN A 129 -10.21 -7.27 7.12
N ARG A 130 -9.22 -8.15 7.10
CA ARG A 130 -9.00 -9.21 8.10
C ARG A 130 -7.70 -8.97 8.83
N VAL A 131 -7.77 -8.66 10.11
CA VAL A 131 -6.61 -8.33 10.96
C VAL A 131 -6.60 -9.27 12.17
N GLU A 132 -5.51 -10.01 12.36
CA GLU A 132 -5.36 -10.89 13.53
C GLU A 132 -4.83 -10.15 14.76
N GLY A 133 -4.06 -9.07 14.59
CA GLY A 133 -3.68 -8.13 15.64
C GLY A 133 -4.65 -6.97 15.75
N ASP A 134 -4.14 -5.78 16.08
CA ASP A 134 -4.94 -4.58 16.24
C ASP A 134 -5.16 -3.85 14.91
N LEU A 135 -6.32 -3.23 14.73
CA LEU A 135 -6.60 -2.32 13.63
C LEU A 135 -6.61 -0.88 14.16
N HIS A 136 -5.66 -0.08 13.67
CA HIS A 136 -5.54 1.33 13.99
C HIS A 136 -5.87 2.18 12.77
N GLN A 137 -6.95 2.97 12.86
CA GLN A 137 -7.41 3.88 11.80
C GLN A 137 -7.67 5.25 12.43
N ASP A 138 -6.83 6.25 12.12
CA ASP A 138 -6.96 7.58 12.72
C ASP A 138 -6.54 8.69 11.73
N CYS A 139 -7.11 9.90 11.94
CA CYS A 139 -6.77 11.11 11.20
C CYS A 139 -6.87 10.96 9.66
N GLN A 140 -7.93 10.36 9.17
CA GLN A 140 -8.21 10.27 7.73
C GLN A 140 -8.98 11.51 7.27
N GLU A 141 -8.46 12.18 6.24
CA GLU A 141 -9.12 13.32 5.58
C GLU A 141 -9.57 12.88 4.18
N VAL A 142 -10.87 12.79 3.95
CA VAL A 142 -11.45 12.32 2.69
C VAL A 142 -12.43 13.37 2.16
N ASN A 143 -12.14 13.94 1.00
CA ASN A 143 -13.03 14.92 0.35
C ASN A 143 -14.19 14.26 -0.42
N GLY A 144 -14.00 13.03 -0.89
CA GLY A 144 -15.05 12.21 -1.49
C GLY A 144 -15.83 11.40 -0.46
N ASN A 145 -16.26 10.21 -0.84
CA ASN A 145 -16.98 9.30 0.04
C ASN A 145 -16.02 8.35 0.78
N LEU A 146 -16.34 8.07 2.04
CA LEU A 146 -15.65 7.08 2.84
C LEU A 146 -16.50 5.82 2.94
N TYR A 147 -15.97 4.70 2.46
CA TYR A 147 -16.58 3.38 2.52
C TYR A 147 -15.76 2.50 3.48
N GLN A 148 -16.30 2.27 4.68
CA GLN A 148 -15.69 1.41 5.71
C GLN A 148 -16.71 0.39 6.17
N GLY A 149 -16.31 -0.86 6.31
CA GLY A 149 -17.22 -1.87 6.81
C GLY A 149 -16.64 -3.28 6.80
N ARG A 150 -17.37 -4.19 7.48
CA ARG A 150 -17.09 -5.64 7.52
C ARG A 150 -15.65 -6.02 7.91
N HIS A 151 -15.00 -5.21 8.75
CA HIS A 151 -13.69 -5.58 9.29
C HIS A 151 -13.81 -6.78 10.25
N LYS A 152 -12.90 -7.73 10.14
CA LYS A 152 -12.74 -8.85 11.07
C LYS A 152 -11.43 -8.67 11.82
N VAL A 153 -11.49 -8.14 13.03
CA VAL A 153 -10.35 -7.87 13.90
C VAL A 153 -10.39 -8.83 15.08
N LYS A 154 -9.27 -9.52 15.39
CA LYS A 154 -9.16 -10.36 16.59
C LYS A 154 -8.62 -9.57 17.78
N GLY A 155 -7.79 -8.55 17.54
CA GLY A 155 -7.29 -7.62 18.55
C GLY A 155 -8.23 -6.42 18.76
N ASP A 156 -7.67 -5.29 19.12
CA ASP A 156 -8.42 -4.06 19.39
C ASP A 156 -8.67 -3.25 18.09
N LEU A 157 -9.83 -2.62 18.02
CA LEU A 157 -10.16 -1.63 17.00
C LEU A 157 -9.99 -0.22 17.61
N CYS A 158 -8.99 0.51 17.13
CA CYS A 158 -8.67 1.85 17.57
C CYS A 158 -8.96 2.85 16.44
N ASN A 159 -9.92 3.74 16.64
CA ASN A 159 -10.34 4.79 15.67
C ASN A 159 -10.00 6.16 16.22
#